data_aa4f93230f47019de024cdfdbfb01cb1
#
_entry.id   aa4f93230f47019de024cdfdbfb01cb1
#
_cell.length_a   1.000
_cell.length_b   1.000
_cell.length_c   1.000
_cell.angle_alpha   90.00
_cell.angle_beta   90.00
_cell.angle_gamma   90.00
#
_symmetry.space_group_name_H-M   'P 1'
#
loop_
_entity.id
_entity.type
_entity.pdbx_description
1 polymer ?
#
loop_
_entity_poly.entity_id
_entity_poly.type
_entity_poly.pdbx_seq_one_letter_code
_entity_poly.pdbx_strand_id
1 'polypeptide(L)'
;MKKIENTLDYDKERNSDLLNVAKLLVSGRGTPDQVREVLSFYAYHLGESPDGFTLDEEIKALTRIAYDDVHGNPLGITEQVREWVCDMDGTFSGQDVTFDLHIVTKRDKAMVRKALQRLKVEGVIRKVGSKRGVYARVEYDLEKMDFLKADAKVVDIWLPFGLKDRVEIMPGNVVIVAGSPNVGKTALMLNFIKENQRKFKVHYFNSEMGSAELRKRLDLFPDIALTSWDFSAWERSDNFADVIVPGEGNLNIIDFLEIHDDFYAIGGKIKDIWAALKGAIAIVCIQKNPGVDTGLGGYRTLEKPRLYLALDPGRLKIVKAKNWKGEENPNGQMVNFKLYHGCQFSGNGGWYRDVKKVKGE
;
A
#
# COMPACT_ATOMS: atom_id res chain seq x y z
N MET A 1 -45.27 -12.79 21.87
CA MET A 1 -44.15 -13.18 22.70
C MET A 1 -43.88 -14.70 22.68
N LYS A 2 -44.88 -15.60 22.77
CA LYS A 2 -44.64 -17.07 22.67
C LYS A 2 -44.05 -17.60 21.33
N LYS A 3 -44.15 -16.85 20.23
CA LYS A 3 -43.65 -17.27 18.91
C LYS A 3 -42.13 -17.05 18.73
N ILE A 4 -41.54 -16.14 19.53
CA ILE A 4 -40.11 -15.81 19.47
C ILE A 4 -39.27 -16.77 20.35
N GLU A 5 -39.85 -17.26 21.45
CA GLU A 5 -39.20 -18.23 22.35
C GLU A 5 -39.06 -19.62 21.68
N ASN A 6 -40.03 -20.03 20.87
CA ASN A 6 -39.98 -21.33 20.17
C ASN A 6 -38.94 -21.34 19.01
N THR A 7 -38.69 -20.25 18.39
CA THR A 7 -37.68 -20.19 17.30
C THR A 7 -36.25 -20.30 17.82
N LEU A 8 -35.96 -19.74 18.98
CA LEU A 8 -34.65 -19.80 19.65
C LEU A 8 -34.29 -21.20 20.17
N ASP A 9 -35.29 -21.98 20.59
CA ASP A 9 -35.07 -23.35 21.04
C ASP A 9 -34.89 -24.33 19.87
N TYR A 10 -35.62 -24.15 18.77
CA TYR A 10 -35.47 -24.96 17.56
C TYR A 10 -34.06 -24.84 16.91
N ASP A 11 -33.51 -23.65 16.90
CA ASP A 11 -32.18 -23.40 16.35
C ASP A 11 -31.04 -24.00 17.20
N LYS A 12 -31.22 -24.09 18.52
CA LYS A 12 -30.28 -24.81 19.41
C LYS A 12 -30.31 -26.32 19.23
N GLU A 13 -31.49 -26.88 19.04
CA GLU A 13 -31.65 -28.33 18.77
C GLU A 13 -31.04 -28.68 17.41
N ARG A 14 -31.30 -27.88 16.36
CA ARG A 14 -30.75 -28.10 15.01
C ARG A 14 -29.22 -28.21 15.03
N ASN A 15 -28.55 -27.25 15.61
CA ASN A 15 -27.07 -27.21 15.66
C ASN A 15 -26.51 -28.27 16.59
N SER A 16 -27.23 -28.63 17.64
CA SER A 16 -26.88 -29.74 18.51
C SER A 16 -26.95 -31.06 17.78
N ASP A 17 -28.00 -31.29 16.98
CA ASP A 17 -28.21 -32.55 16.24
C ASP A 17 -27.16 -32.70 15.14
N LEU A 18 -26.87 -31.64 14.38
CA LEU A 18 -25.81 -31.65 13.38
C LEU A 18 -24.43 -31.91 13.99
N LEU A 19 -24.14 -31.31 15.14
CA LEU A 19 -22.89 -31.55 15.86
C LEU A 19 -22.79 -32.99 16.37
N ASN A 20 -23.88 -33.56 16.87
CA ASN A 20 -23.92 -34.94 17.30
C ASN A 20 -23.71 -35.92 16.15
N VAL A 21 -24.32 -35.67 14.99
CA VAL A 21 -24.08 -36.44 13.75
C VAL A 21 -22.61 -36.34 13.34
N ALA A 22 -22.06 -35.13 13.36
CA ALA A 22 -20.63 -34.91 13.03
C ALA A 22 -19.71 -35.71 13.97
N LYS A 23 -19.95 -35.69 15.29
CA LYS A 23 -19.15 -36.41 16.28
C LYS A 23 -19.23 -37.93 16.10
N LEU A 24 -20.41 -38.47 15.77
CA LEU A 24 -20.58 -39.90 15.47
C LEU A 24 -19.77 -40.31 14.23
N LEU A 25 -19.80 -39.49 13.16
CA LEU A 25 -19.03 -39.74 11.95
C LEU A 25 -17.53 -39.70 12.20
N VAL A 26 -17.06 -38.71 12.95
CA VAL A 26 -15.64 -38.56 13.35
C VAL A 26 -15.21 -39.75 14.22
N SER A 27 -16.00 -40.14 15.19
CA SER A 27 -15.74 -41.34 16.04
C SER A 27 -15.68 -42.63 15.23
N GLY A 28 -16.46 -42.70 14.14
CA GLY A 28 -16.44 -43.80 13.16
C GLY A 28 -15.25 -43.71 12.16
N ARG A 29 -14.27 -42.83 12.39
CA ARG A 29 -13.11 -42.57 11.52
C ARG A 29 -13.46 -41.97 10.16
N GLY A 30 -14.56 -41.26 10.03
CA GLY A 30 -14.88 -40.46 8.83
C GLY A 30 -13.84 -39.37 8.56
N THR A 31 -13.43 -39.18 7.32
CA THR A 31 -12.55 -38.09 6.95
C THR A 31 -13.28 -36.73 7.01
N PRO A 32 -12.59 -35.58 7.16
CA PRO A 32 -13.24 -34.27 7.17
C PRO A 32 -14.14 -34.02 5.96
N ASP A 33 -13.80 -34.54 4.80
CA ASP A 33 -14.61 -34.39 3.58
C ASP A 33 -15.88 -35.24 3.63
N GLN A 34 -15.80 -36.46 4.11
CA GLN A 34 -16.96 -37.34 4.34
C GLN A 34 -17.92 -36.76 5.39
N VAL A 35 -17.38 -36.20 6.47
CA VAL A 35 -18.20 -35.55 7.50
C VAL A 35 -18.91 -34.33 6.91
N ARG A 36 -18.23 -33.51 6.12
CA ARG A 36 -18.84 -32.35 5.46
C ARG A 36 -19.93 -32.75 4.45
N GLU A 37 -19.68 -33.76 3.64
CA GLU A 37 -20.66 -34.27 2.68
C GLU A 37 -21.96 -34.70 3.35
N VAL A 38 -21.85 -35.47 4.42
CA VAL A 38 -23.01 -35.93 5.17
C VAL A 38 -23.73 -34.79 5.90
N LEU A 39 -22.99 -33.88 6.52
CA LEU A 39 -23.56 -32.68 7.15
C LEU A 39 -24.26 -31.77 6.13
N SER A 40 -23.72 -31.62 4.93
CA SER A 40 -24.35 -30.84 3.87
C SER A 40 -25.72 -31.38 3.49
N PHE A 41 -25.83 -32.69 3.40
CA PHE A 41 -27.10 -33.36 3.11
C PHE A 41 -28.14 -33.12 4.21
N TYR A 42 -27.76 -33.29 5.46
CA TYR A 42 -28.67 -33.06 6.60
C TYR A 42 -29.05 -31.60 6.78
N ALA A 43 -28.08 -30.69 6.71
CA ALA A 43 -28.29 -29.25 6.88
C ALA A 43 -29.20 -28.65 5.83
N TYR A 44 -29.09 -29.12 4.58
CA TYR A 44 -29.96 -28.68 3.49
C TYR A 44 -31.47 -28.95 3.81
N HIS A 45 -31.77 -30.00 4.52
CA HIS A 45 -33.16 -30.36 4.92
C HIS A 45 -33.63 -29.65 6.20
N LEU A 46 -32.74 -29.05 6.97
CA LEU A 46 -33.03 -28.40 8.25
C LEU A 46 -33.23 -26.87 8.16
N GLY A 47 -33.03 -26.26 6.98
CA GLY A 47 -33.22 -24.83 6.73
C GLY A 47 -31.98 -23.97 6.93
N GLU A 48 -32.13 -22.63 6.78
CA GLU A 48 -31.02 -21.66 6.83
C GLU A 48 -30.35 -21.55 8.19
N SER A 49 -29.06 -21.17 8.20
CA SER A 49 -28.29 -20.95 9.43
C SER A 49 -28.80 -19.71 10.19
N PRO A 50 -29.08 -19.87 11.51
CA PRO A 50 -29.61 -18.77 12.32
C PRO A 50 -28.63 -17.65 12.61
N ASP A 51 -27.33 -17.88 12.43
CA ASP A 51 -26.25 -16.92 12.77
C ASP A 51 -25.77 -16.09 11.56
N GLY A 52 -26.43 -16.21 10.39
CA GLY A 52 -26.08 -15.46 9.17
C GLY A 52 -24.86 -16.01 8.44
N PHE A 53 -24.37 -17.18 8.82
CA PHE A 53 -23.35 -17.91 8.06
C PHE A 53 -23.96 -18.58 6.84
N THR A 54 -23.16 -18.73 5.79
CA THR A 54 -23.53 -19.61 4.69
C THR A 54 -23.54 -21.07 5.17
N LEU A 55 -24.33 -21.91 4.52
CA LEU A 55 -24.40 -23.34 4.85
C LEU A 55 -23.01 -24.01 4.86
N ASP A 56 -22.13 -23.65 3.95
CA ASP A 56 -20.77 -24.18 3.85
C ASP A 56 -19.89 -23.76 5.04
N GLU A 57 -20.01 -22.52 5.51
CA GLU A 57 -19.29 -22.02 6.69
C GLU A 57 -19.75 -22.72 7.97
N GLU A 58 -21.06 -22.92 8.11
CA GLU A 58 -21.63 -23.65 9.23
C GLU A 58 -21.14 -25.11 9.30
N ILE A 59 -21.17 -25.82 8.17
CA ILE A 59 -20.71 -27.21 8.08
C ILE A 59 -19.22 -27.34 8.37
N LYS A 60 -18.39 -26.43 7.87
CA LYS A 60 -16.96 -26.38 8.19
C LYS A 60 -16.72 -26.21 9.69
N ALA A 61 -17.48 -25.30 10.33
CA ALA A 61 -17.39 -25.05 11.76
C ALA A 61 -17.79 -26.27 12.58
N LEU A 62 -18.92 -26.91 12.26
CA LEU A 62 -19.41 -28.12 12.96
C LEU A 62 -18.46 -29.30 12.77
N THR A 63 -17.92 -29.50 11.57
CA THR A 63 -16.93 -30.55 11.31
C THR A 63 -15.70 -30.37 12.19
N ARG A 64 -15.18 -29.16 12.28
CA ARG A 64 -14.01 -28.82 13.11
C ARG A 64 -14.31 -29.10 14.61
N ILE A 65 -15.43 -28.57 15.12
CA ILE A 65 -15.82 -28.78 16.52
C ILE A 65 -15.92 -30.27 16.84
N ALA A 66 -16.50 -31.10 15.94
CA ALA A 66 -16.61 -32.52 16.12
C ALA A 66 -15.24 -33.21 16.17
N TYR A 67 -14.29 -32.82 15.30
CA TYR A 67 -12.92 -33.33 15.34
C TYR A 67 -12.20 -32.94 16.62
N ASP A 68 -12.31 -31.66 17.04
CA ASP A 68 -11.71 -31.16 18.28
C ASP A 68 -12.26 -31.90 19.54
N ASP A 69 -13.56 -32.19 19.57
CA ASP A 69 -14.18 -32.86 20.68
C ASP A 69 -13.84 -34.37 20.73
N VAL A 70 -13.72 -35.04 19.59
CA VAL A 70 -13.45 -36.49 19.51
C VAL A 70 -11.96 -36.81 19.66
N HIS A 71 -11.07 -35.98 19.04
CA HIS A 71 -9.62 -36.22 19.06
C HIS A 71 -8.87 -35.39 20.10
N GLY A 72 -9.56 -34.47 20.77
CA GLY A 72 -8.97 -33.48 21.68
C GLY A 72 -8.25 -32.37 20.91
N ASN A 73 -8.71 -31.13 21.02
CA ASN A 73 -7.93 -30.02 20.54
C ASN A 73 -6.84 -29.71 21.56
N PRO A 74 -5.55 -29.84 21.24
CA PRO A 74 -4.45 -29.55 22.15
C PRO A 74 -4.40 -28.09 22.58
N LEU A 75 -5.05 -27.19 21.83
CA LEU A 75 -5.04 -25.75 22.07
C LEU A 75 -6.43 -25.24 22.45
N GLY A 76 -6.55 -24.62 23.63
CA GLY A 76 -7.75 -23.88 24.01
C GLY A 76 -7.98 -22.64 23.11
N ILE A 77 -9.22 -22.11 23.11
CA ILE A 77 -9.58 -20.92 22.28
C ILE A 77 -8.61 -19.75 22.51
N THR A 78 -8.12 -19.55 23.71
CA THR A 78 -7.17 -18.48 24.03
C THR A 78 -5.85 -18.65 23.28
N GLU A 79 -5.34 -19.86 23.21
CA GLU A 79 -4.11 -20.21 22.49
C GLU A 79 -4.31 -20.13 20.97
N GLN A 80 -5.43 -20.60 20.45
CA GLN A 80 -5.78 -20.48 19.04
C GLN A 80 -5.84 -19.00 18.60
N VAL A 81 -6.47 -18.14 19.42
CA VAL A 81 -6.51 -16.69 19.16
C VAL A 81 -5.11 -16.09 19.20
N ARG A 82 -4.24 -16.53 20.11
CA ARG A 82 -2.87 -16.06 20.21
C ARG A 82 -2.07 -16.44 18.97
N GLU A 83 -2.12 -17.70 18.54
CA GLU A 83 -1.46 -18.17 17.33
C GLU A 83 -1.95 -17.41 16.09
N TRP A 84 -3.28 -17.32 15.91
CA TRP A 84 -3.87 -16.57 14.80
C TRP A 84 -3.37 -15.12 14.77
N VAL A 85 -3.30 -14.43 15.91
CA VAL A 85 -2.80 -13.05 16.02
C VAL A 85 -1.30 -12.97 15.68
N CYS A 86 -0.51 -13.99 16.02
CA CYS A 86 0.92 -14.01 15.71
C CYS A 86 1.19 -14.13 14.20
N ASP A 87 0.29 -14.79 13.46
CA ASP A 87 0.42 -14.99 12.01
C ASP A 87 -0.23 -13.86 11.19
N MET A 88 -1.04 -12.99 11.85
CA MET A 88 -1.74 -11.91 11.16
C MET A 88 -0.87 -10.70 10.88
N ASP A 89 -0.93 -10.24 9.63
CA ASP A 89 -0.40 -8.94 9.20
C ASP A 89 -1.52 -7.89 9.07
N GLY A 90 -1.18 -6.64 9.39
CA GLY A 90 -2.10 -5.51 9.23
C GLY A 90 -3.08 -5.33 10.39
N THR A 91 -4.33 -4.96 10.07
CA THR A 91 -5.38 -4.68 11.07
C THR A 91 -6.49 -5.70 10.99
N PHE A 92 -7.03 -6.08 12.13
CA PHE A 92 -8.11 -7.06 12.25
C PHE A 92 -9.12 -6.68 13.34
N SER A 93 -10.28 -7.29 13.29
CA SER A 93 -11.34 -7.17 14.30
C SER A 93 -11.60 -8.50 15.02
N GLY A 94 -12.34 -8.46 16.12
CA GLY A 94 -12.78 -9.69 16.78
C GLY A 94 -13.74 -10.52 15.92
N GLN A 95 -14.36 -9.92 14.89
CA GLN A 95 -15.21 -10.66 13.93
C GLN A 95 -14.32 -11.47 12.96
N ASP A 96 -13.22 -10.90 12.48
CA ASP A 96 -12.28 -11.61 11.61
C ASP A 96 -11.72 -12.84 12.33
N VAL A 97 -11.31 -12.69 13.60
CA VAL A 97 -10.84 -13.81 14.42
C VAL A 97 -11.92 -14.90 14.58
N THR A 98 -13.17 -14.50 14.87
CA THR A 98 -14.25 -15.48 15.03
C THR A 98 -14.62 -16.17 13.72
N PHE A 99 -14.50 -15.46 12.61
CA PHE A 99 -14.75 -15.99 11.28
C PHE A 99 -13.67 -17.01 10.87
N ASP A 100 -12.41 -16.61 10.90
CA ASP A 100 -11.29 -17.46 10.47
C ASP A 100 -11.10 -18.69 11.39
N LEU A 101 -11.31 -18.53 12.69
CA LEU A 101 -11.27 -19.62 13.65
C LEU A 101 -12.59 -20.44 13.71
N HIS A 102 -13.57 -20.14 12.86
CA HIS A 102 -14.88 -20.80 12.79
C HIS A 102 -15.61 -20.87 14.15
N ILE A 103 -15.54 -19.81 14.95
CA ILE A 103 -16.12 -19.74 16.28
C ILE A 103 -17.57 -19.27 16.19
N VAL A 104 -18.50 -20.19 16.42
CA VAL A 104 -19.95 -19.96 16.26
C VAL A 104 -20.68 -19.68 17.58
N THR A 105 -20.29 -20.32 18.71
CA THR A 105 -21.06 -20.23 19.94
C THR A 105 -20.90 -18.85 20.64
N LYS A 106 -21.97 -18.39 21.33
CA LYS A 106 -21.91 -17.13 22.12
C LYS A 106 -20.84 -17.20 23.23
N ARG A 107 -20.66 -18.40 23.84
CA ARG A 107 -19.66 -18.65 24.88
C ARG A 107 -18.25 -18.46 24.33
N ASP A 108 -17.94 -19.04 23.17
CA ASP A 108 -16.61 -19.03 22.59
C ASP A 108 -16.29 -17.65 22.00
N LYS A 109 -17.27 -16.97 21.39
CA LYS A 109 -17.15 -15.54 21.00
C LYS A 109 -16.82 -14.63 22.20
N ALA A 110 -17.33 -14.97 23.40
CA ALA A 110 -16.95 -14.25 24.62
C ALA A 110 -15.52 -14.59 25.09
N MET A 111 -15.06 -15.83 24.86
CA MET A 111 -13.66 -16.20 25.12
C MET A 111 -12.69 -15.51 24.18
N VAL A 112 -13.00 -15.38 22.89
CA VAL A 112 -12.21 -14.60 21.93
C VAL A 112 -12.05 -13.15 22.39
N ARG A 113 -13.17 -12.51 22.81
CA ARG A 113 -13.10 -11.13 23.32
C ARG A 113 -12.20 -11.00 24.55
N LYS A 114 -12.26 -11.98 25.47
CA LYS A 114 -11.38 -12.01 26.65
C LYS A 114 -9.92 -12.25 26.26
N ALA A 115 -9.65 -13.14 25.30
CA ALA A 115 -8.32 -13.43 24.80
C ALA A 115 -7.70 -12.17 24.15
N LEU A 116 -8.44 -11.49 23.25
CA LEU A 116 -7.98 -10.23 22.63
C LEU A 116 -7.74 -9.13 23.68
N GLN A 117 -8.58 -9.03 24.72
CA GLN A 117 -8.35 -8.07 25.80
C GLN A 117 -7.07 -8.41 26.59
N ARG A 118 -6.77 -9.69 26.84
CA ARG A 118 -5.52 -10.13 27.49
C ARG A 118 -4.32 -9.80 26.61
N LEU A 119 -4.35 -10.16 25.33
CA LEU A 119 -3.27 -9.85 24.37
C LEU A 119 -3.00 -8.36 24.26
N LYS A 120 -4.05 -7.54 24.40
CA LYS A 120 -3.89 -6.08 24.46
C LYS A 120 -3.19 -5.63 25.75
N VAL A 121 -3.54 -6.19 26.91
CA VAL A 121 -2.90 -5.87 28.20
C VAL A 121 -1.45 -6.34 28.21
N GLU A 122 -1.17 -7.50 27.61
CA GLU A 122 0.17 -8.05 27.44
C GLU A 122 1.02 -7.26 26.39
N GLY A 123 0.41 -6.33 25.66
CA GLY A 123 1.11 -5.55 24.63
C GLY A 123 1.35 -6.30 23.32
N VAL A 124 0.78 -7.49 23.13
CA VAL A 124 0.89 -8.27 21.88
C VAL A 124 0.12 -7.61 20.74
N ILE A 125 -1.03 -7.01 21.07
CA ILE A 125 -1.83 -6.22 20.13
C ILE A 125 -2.09 -4.82 20.66
N ARG A 126 -2.29 -3.87 19.73
CA ARG A 126 -2.70 -2.50 20.02
C ARG A 126 -4.01 -2.16 19.31
N LYS A 127 -4.79 -1.27 19.89
CA LYS A 127 -5.98 -0.72 19.24
C LYS A 127 -5.58 0.24 18.12
N VAL A 128 -6.28 0.17 16.98
CA VAL A 128 -6.02 1.01 15.81
C VAL A 128 -7.20 1.95 15.57
N GLY A 129 -6.89 3.26 15.46
CA GLY A 129 -7.87 4.31 15.15
C GLY A 129 -8.95 4.50 16.22
N SER A 130 -10.01 5.24 15.85
CA SER A 130 -11.16 5.55 16.69
C SER A 130 -12.26 4.48 16.65
N LYS A 131 -12.23 3.58 15.66
CA LYS A 131 -13.22 2.50 15.54
C LYS A 131 -13.08 1.51 16.69
N ARG A 132 -14.19 1.08 17.29
CA ARG A 132 -14.21 0.08 18.35
C ARG A 132 -13.89 -1.30 17.77
N GLY A 133 -13.02 -2.06 18.46
CA GLY A 133 -12.77 -3.48 18.15
C GLY A 133 -11.80 -3.74 17.00
N VAL A 134 -11.09 -2.72 16.49
CA VAL A 134 -10.02 -2.90 15.50
C VAL A 134 -8.67 -2.91 16.20
N TYR A 135 -7.87 -3.92 15.90
CA TYR A 135 -6.56 -4.19 16.49
C TYR A 135 -5.50 -4.37 15.41
N ALA A 136 -4.23 -4.22 15.78
CA ALA A 136 -3.08 -4.66 15.01
C ALA A 136 -2.08 -5.33 15.95
N ARG A 137 -1.33 -6.29 15.44
CA ARG A 137 -0.20 -6.88 16.17
C ARG A 137 0.84 -5.79 16.47
N VAL A 138 1.48 -5.86 17.62
CA VAL A 138 2.64 -5.02 17.94
C VAL A 138 3.87 -5.74 17.41
N GLU A 139 4.50 -5.14 16.42
CA GLU A 139 5.76 -5.64 15.86
C GLU A 139 6.91 -5.07 16.69
N TYR A 140 7.71 -5.96 17.25
CA TYR A 140 8.92 -5.62 18.02
C TYR A 140 10.20 -5.82 17.21
N ASP A 141 10.06 -6.22 15.93
CA ASP A 141 11.20 -6.47 15.08
C ASP A 141 11.95 -5.16 14.79
N LEU A 142 13.05 -5.00 15.46
CA LEU A 142 13.97 -3.87 15.31
C LEU A 142 15.22 -4.38 14.62
N GLU A 143 15.45 -3.94 13.39
CA GLU A 143 16.72 -4.13 12.71
C GLU A 143 17.70 -3.03 13.14
N LYS A 144 18.78 -3.43 13.79
CA LYS A 144 19.83 -2.52 14.21
C LYS A 144 20.59 -2.01 12.99
N MET A 145 20.55 -0.69 12.78
CA MET A 145 21.35 -0.06 11.72
C MET A 145 22.83 -0.02 12.10
N ASP A 146 23.68 -0.68 11.29
CA ASP A 146 25.14 -0.53 11.39
C ASP A 146 25.58 0.65 10.50
N PHE A 147 25.40 1.86 11.01
CA PHE A 147 25.72 3.09 10.27
C PHE A 147 27.23 3.29 10.07
N LEU A 148 28.09 2.59 10.82
CA LEU A 148 29.55 2.68 10.65
C LEU A 148 30.04 1.86 9.43
N LYS A 149 29.32 0.80 9.08
CA LYS A 149 29.61 -0.03 7.91
C LYS A 149 28.71 0.26 6.70
N ALA A 150 27.73 1.14 6.88
CA ALA A 150 26.81 1.47 5.81
C ALA A 150 27.55 2.17 4.67
N ASP A 151 27.35 1.69 3.44
CA ASP A 151 27.80 2.40 2.25
C ASP A 151 26.91 3.61 2.00
N ALA A 152 27.48 4.81 2.17
CA ALA A 152 26.79 6.09 1.91
C ALA A 152 26.74 6.42 0.42
N LYS A 153 26.53 5.44 -0.43
CA LYS A 153 26.55 5.54 -1.88
C LYS A 153 25.46 6.50 -2.39
N VAL A 154 25.92 7.57 -3.05
CA VAL A 154 25.07 8.46 -3.82
C VAL A 154 24.78 7.84 -5.18
N VAL A 155 23.51 7.85 -5.60
CA VAL A 155 23.10 7.27 -6.87
C VAL A 155 23.36 8.25 -8.01
N ASP A 156 24.05 7.79 -9.06
CA ASP A 156 24.31 8.60 -10.27
C ASP A 156 23.07 8.64 -11.17
N ILE A 157 22.07 9.34 -10.74
CA ILE A 157 20.82 9.57 -11.47
C ILE A 157 20.87 10.94 -12.19
N TRP A 158 20.42 10.99 -13.43
CA TRP A 158 20.19 12.25 -14.11
C TRP A 158 18.98 12.97 -13.51
N LEU A 159 19.16 14.25 -13.24
CA LEU A 159 18.12 15.17 -12.78
C LEU A 159 18.10 16.42 -13.68
N PRO A 160 16.93 17.04 -13.95
CA PRO A 160 16.81 18.14 -14.89
C PRO A 160 17.58 19.39 -14.43
N PHE A 161 18.00 20.21 -15.41
CA PHE A 161 18.61 21.54 -15.20
C PHE A 161 19.83 21.55 -14.28
N GLY A 162 20.67 20.52 -14.29
CA GLY A 162 21.84 20.42 -13.44
C GLY A 162 21.53 20.27 -11.95
N LEU A 163 20.33 19.83 -11.60
CA LEU A 163 19.91 19.67 -10.21
C LEU A 163 20.78 18.65 -9.44
N LYS A 164 21.42 17.69 -10.13
CA LYS A 164 22.39 16.75 -9.55
C LYS A 164 23.59 17.42 -8.86
N ASP A 165 23.89 18.68 -9.22
CA ASP A 165 24.98 19.44 -8.61
C ASP A 165 24.55 20.12 -7.30
N ARG A 166 23.27 20.04 -6.95
CA ARG A 166 22.66 20.68 -5.77
C ARG A 166 22.10 19.69 -4.77
N VAL A 167 21.70 18.50 -5.23
CA VAL A 167 21.06 17.50 -4.40
C VAL A 167 21.63 16.11 -4.65
N GLU A 168 21.54 15.26 -3.65
CA GLU A 168 21.94 13.87 -3.69
C GLU A 168 20.73 12.95 -3.54
N ILE A 169 20.70 11.91 -4.37
CA ILE A 169 19.71 10.85 -4.29
C ILE A 169 20.42 9.58 -3.80
N MET A 170 19.85 8.98 -2.78
CA MET A 170 20.34 7.72 -2.21
C MET A 170 19.40 6.57 -2.55
N PRO A 171 19.86 5.30 -2.47
CA PRO A 171 18.98 4.14 -2.62
C PRO A 171 17.75 4.25 -1.71
N GLY A 172 16.60 3.81 -2.20
CA GLY A 172 15.33 3.88 -1.50
C GLY A 172 14.68 5.28 -1.45
N ASN A 173 15.21 6.27 -2.19
CA ASN A 173 14.63 7.60 -2.19
C ASN A 173 13.42 7.71 -3.14
N VAL A 174 12.45 8.51 -2.71
CA VAL A 174 11.32 8.97 -3.53
C VAL A 174 11.55 10.42 -3.93
N VAL A 175 11.39 10.68 -5.22
CA VAL A 175 11.36 12.02 -5.84
C VAL A 175 9.93 12.31 -6.25
N ILE A 176 9.37 13.43 -5.82
CA ILE A 176 8.05 13.89 -6.26
C ILE A 176 8.20 15.04 -7.26
N VAL A 177 7.42 14.97 -8.31
CA VAL A 177 7.20 16.08 -9.26
C VAL A 177 5.73 16.47 -9.21
N ALA A 178 5.41 17.54 -8.49
CA ALA A 178 4.06 18.09 -8.45
C ALA A 178 3.90 19.12 -9.59
N GLY A 179 2.99 18.86 -10.50
CA GLY A 179 2.79 19.73 -11.67
C GLY A 179 1.33 20.11 -11.92
N SER A 180 1.11 21.38 -12.31
CA SER A 180 -0.19 21.86 -12.78
C SER A 180 -0.61 21.12 -14.07
N PRO A 181 -1.89 21.13 -14.45
CA PRO A 181 -2.30 20.60 -15.75
C PRO A 181 -1.53 21.25 -16.91
N ASN A 182 -1.19 20.47 -17.93
CA ASN A 182 -0.57 20.90 -19.20
C ASN A 182 0.81 21.62 -19.08
N VAL A 183 1.54 21.42 -17.99
CA VAL A 183 2.88 22.03 -17.79
C VAL A 183 4.02 21.18 -18.32
N GLY A 184 3.74 20.02 -18.91
CA GLY A 184 4.75 19.11 -19.45
C GLY A 184 5.22 18.03 -18.46
N LYS A 185 4.37 17.60 -17.52
CA LYS A 185 4.70 16.50 -16.59
C LYS A 185 5.19 15.25 -17.31
N THR A 186 4.38 14.71 -18.19
CA THR A 186 4.72 13.52 -19.00
C THR A 186 6.00 13.72 -19.81
N ALA A 187 6.17 14.90 -20.44
CA ALA A 187 7.40 15.21 -21.14
C ALA A 187 8.63 15.15 -20.22
N LEU A 188 8.51 15.63 -18.98
CA LEU A 188 9.58 15.55 -18.00
C LEU A 188 9.83 14.10 -17.55
N MET A 189 8.78 13.27 -17.35
CA MET A 189 8.92 11.84 -17.04
C MET A 189 9.64 11.10 -18.18
N LEU A 190 9.29 11.38 -19.44
CA LEU A 190 9.98 10.77 -20.59
C LEU A 190 11.45 11.21 -20.68
N ASN A 191 11.79 12.46 -20.30
CA ASN A 191 13.19 12.88 -20.19
C ASN A 191 13.92 12.12 -19.06
N PHE A 192 13.28 11.90 -17.91
CA PHE A 192 13.86 11.03 -16.87
C PHE A 192 14.15 9.62 -17.40
N ILE A 193 13.25 9.04 -18.19
CA ILE A 193 13.48 7.74 -18.83
C ILE A 193 14.69 7.84 -19.77
N LYS A 194 14.65 8.76 -20.73
CA LYS A 194 15.66 8.91 -21.77
C LYS A 194 17.08 9.00 -21.20
N GLU A 195 17.26 9.83 -20.20
CA GLU A 195 18.59 10.14 -19.64
C GLU A 195 19.08 9.07 -18.63
N ASN A 196 18.17 8.23 -18.10
CA ASN A 196 18.51 7.24 -17.07
C ASN A 196 18.47 5.78 -17.57
N GLN A 197 17.85 5.47 -18.70
CA GLN A 197 17.64 4.10 -19.18
C GLN A 197 18.93 3.30 -19.44
N ARG A 198 20.08 3.97 -19.62
CA ARG A 198 21.38 3.29 -19.76
C ARG A 198 22.03 2.90 -18.45
N LYS A 199 21.55 3.49 -17.33
CA LYS A 199 22.10 3.28 -15.98
C LYS A 199 21.18 2.45 -15.09
N PHE A 200 19.90 2.46 -15.38
CA PHE A 200 18.84 1.81 -14.60
C PHE A 200 17.96 0.95 -15.50
N LYS A 201 17.41 -0.11 -14.91
CA LYS A 201 16.22 -0.75 -15.44
C LYS A 201 15.03 0.15 -15.12
N VAL A 202 14.47 0.79 -16.14
CA VAL A 202 13.39 1.74 -15.97
C VAL A 202 12.05 1.07 -16.15
N HIS A 203 11.17 1.27 -15.17
CA HIS A 203 9.79 0.78 -15.14
C HIS A 203 8.87 2.01 -15.12
N TYR A 204 8.12 2.20 -16.21
CA TYR A 204 7.24 3.34 -16.39
C TYR A 204 5.79 2.91 -16.26
N PHE A 205 5.12 3.43 -15.25
CA PHE A 205 3.71 3.21 -14.99
C PHE A 205 2.95 4.47 -15.33
N ASN A 206 2.02 4.37 -16.27
CA ASN A 206 1.24 5.51 -16.71
C ASN A 206 -0.26 5.24 -16.56
N SER A 207 -1.04 6.27 -16.17
CA SER A 207 -2.47 6.17 -15.92
C SER A 207 -3.34 6.76 -17.04
N GLU A 208 -2.76 7.53 -17.96
CA GLU A 208 -3.53 8.33 -18.92
C GLU A 208 -3.41 7.87 -20.38
N MET A 209 -2.31 7.20 -20.74
CA MET A 209 -1.98 6.94 -22.15
C MET A 209 -1.97 5.46 -22.49
N GLY A 210 -2.59 5.08 -23.56
CA GLY A 210 -2.34 3.78 -24.19
C GLY A 210 -1.05 3.76 -25.03
N SER A 211 -0.64 2.57 -25.48
CA SER A 211 0.60 2.33 -26.21
C SER A 211 0.76 3.18 -27.49
N ALA A 212 -0.33 3.47 -28.21
CA ALA A 212 -0.28 4.26 -29.42
C ALA A 212 0.05 5.75 -29.16
N GLU A 213 -0.49 6.31 -28.08
CA GLU A 213 -0.19 7.68 -27.68
C GLU A 213 1.23 7.80 -27.12
N LEU A 214 1.64 6.85 -26.27
CA LEU A 214 3.01 6.78 -25.77
C LEU A 214 4.01 6.76 -26.92
N ARG A 215 3.79 5.89 -27.94
CA ARG A 215 4.62 5.85 -29.14
C ARG A 215 4.75 7.22 -29.81
N LYS A 216 3.63 7.92 -30.03
CA LYS A 216 3.65 9.26 -30.63
C LYS A 216 4.46 10.26 -29.83
N ARG A 217 4.41 10.20 -28.50
CA ARG A 217 5.20 11.08 -27.62
C ARG A 217 6.68 10.74 -27.65
N LEU A 218 7.05 9.46 -27.76
CA LEU A 218 8.44 9.04 -27.91
C LEU A 218 9.02 9.47 -29.27
N ASP A 219 8.23 9.45 -30.32
CA ASP A 219 8.63 9.92 -31.67
C ASP A 219 8.91 11.43 -31.74
N LEU A 220 8.47 12.21 -30.75
CA LEU A 220 8.80 13.66 -30.68
C LEU A 220 10.25 13.94 -30.31
N PHE A 221 10.98 12.96 -29.75
CA PHE A 221 12.37 13.12 -29.36
C PHE A 221 13.31 12.94 -30.56
N PRO A 222 13.93 14.02 -31.09
CA PRO A 222 14.68 13.93 -32.33
C PRO A 222 16.07 13.30 -32.18
N ASP A 223 16.54 13.17 -30.95
CA ASP A 223 17.88 12.71 -30.58
C ASP A 223 17.96 11.24 -30.17
N ILE A 224 16.83 10.53 -30.23
CA ILE A 224 16.75 9.10 -29.93
C ILE A 224 15.78 8.38 -30.87
N ALA A 225 16.26 7.34 -31.55
CA ALA A 225 15.38 6.52 -32.38
C ALA A 225 14.39 5.73 -31.53
N LEU A 226 13.18 5.51 -32.02
CA LEU A 226 12.13 4.78 -31.30
C LEU A 226 12.59 3.38 -30.83
N THR A 227 13.41 2.71 -31.63
CA THR A 227 13.99 1.40 -31.30
C THR A 227 15.11 1.43 -30.26
N SER A 228 15.58 2.63 -29.88
CA SER A 228 16.66 2.83 -28.90
C SER A 228 16.13 3.16 -27.50
N TRP A 229 14.82 3.22 -27.34
CA TRP A 229 14.22 3.31 -26.01
C TRP A 229 14.27 1.93 -25.33
N ASP A 230 14.88 1.90 -24.15
CA ASP A 230 15.09 0.69 -23.36
C ASP A 230 14.45 0.84 -21.97
N PHE A 231 13.15 0.64 -21.91
CA PHE A 231 12.37 0.63 -20.67
C PHE A 231 11.11 -0.22 -20.80
N SER A 232 10.56 -0.62 -19.66
CA SER A 232 9.27 -1.32 -19.60
C SER A 232 8.16 -0.33 -19.30
N ALA A 233 7.10 -0.32 -20.13
CA ALA A 233 5.92 0.54 -19.94
C ALA A 233 4.70 -0.29 -19.56
N TRP A 234 3.92 0.22 -18.61
CA TRP A 234 2.73 -0.44 -18.07
C TRP A 234 1.60 0.58 -17.94
N GLU A 235 0.39 0.17 -18.28
CA GLU A 235 -0.81 0.94 -18.00
C GLU A 235 -1.31 0.57 -16.59
N ARG A 236 -1.35 1.55 -15.69
CA ARG A 236 -1.72 1.36 -14.29
C ARG A 236 -2.23 2.66 -13.69
N SER A 237 -3.41 2.64 -13.06
CA SER A 237 -4.04 3.82 -12.48
C SER A 237 -4.04 3.86 -10.95
N ASP A 238 -3.92 2.72 -10.26
CA ASP A 238 -3.95 2.64 -8.80
C ASP A 238 -3.07 1.52 -8.23
N ASN A 239 -2.96 1.47 -6.88
CA ASN A 239 -2.19 0.47 -6.13
C ASN A 239 -0.77 0.26 -6.67
N PHE A 240 -0.07 1.36 -6.92
CA PHE A 240 1.28 1.33 -7.49
C PHE A 240 2.29 0.61 -6.61
N ALA A 241 2.10 0.59 -5.27
CA ALA A 241 2.99 -0.11 -4.35
C ALA A 241 3.12 -1.61 -4.68
N ASP A 242 2.04 -2.24 -5.19
CA ASP A 242 2.00 -3.67 -5.53
C ASP A 242 2.87 -4.02 -6.74
N VAL A 243 3.18 -3.04 -7.59
CA VAL A 243 3.90 -3.23 -8.86
C VAL A 243 5.27 -2.56 -8.89
N ILE A 244 5.69 -1.90 -7.80
CA ILE A 244 7.04 -1.37 -7.66
C ILE A 244 8.05 -2.50 -7.82
N VAL A 245 9.02 -2.30 -8.70
CA VAL A 245 10.15 -3.22 -8.85
C VAL A 245 11.23 -2.83 -7.84
N PRO A 246 11.48 -3.68 -6.82
CA PRO A 246 12.38 -3.36 -5.73
C PRO A 246 13.85 -3.55 -6.09
N GLY A 247 14.74 -3.03 -5.25
CA GLY A 247 16.18 -3.29 -5.31
C GLY A 247 16.96 -2.24 -6.10
N GLU A 248 18.25 -2.13 -5.76
CA GLU A 248 19.16 -1.18 -6.42
C GLU A 248 19.22 -1.43 -7.94
N GLY A 249 19.44 -0.37 -8.69
CA GLY A 249 19.49 -0.42 -10.16
C GLY A 249 18.12 -0.34 -10.83
N ASN A 250 17.02 -0.41 -10.10
CA ASN A 250 15.66 -0.19 -10.62
C ASN A 250 15.20 1.25 -10.39
N LEU A 251 14.64 1.85 -11.43
CA LEU A 251 14.02 3.18 -11.42
C LEU A 251 12.54 3.05 -11.79
N ASN A 252 11.67 3.30 -10.83
CA ASN A 252 10.22 3.27 -11.01
C ASN A 252 9.71 4.69 -11.27
N ILE A 253 9.04 4.92 -12.38
CA ILE A 253 8.47 6.22 -12.77
C ILE A 253 6.97 6.08 -12.86
N ILE A 254 6.24 6.88 -12.07
CA ILE A 254 4.77 6.88 -11.99
C ILE A 254 4.24 8.20 -12.58
N ASP A 255 3.52 8.12 -13.70
CA ASP A 255 2.97 9.26 -14.44
C ASP A 255 1.47 9.04 -14.74
N PHE A 256 0.59 9.46 -13.85
CA PHE A 256 0.82 10.05 -12.54
C PHE A 256 0.02 9.32 -11.45
N LEU A 257 0.28 9.62 -10.19
CA LEU A 257 -0.47 9.09 -9.04
C LEU A 257 -1.77 9.88 -8.90
N GLU A 258 -2.88 9.26 -9.31
CA GLU A 258 -4.23 9.83 -9.22
C GLU A 258 -4.86 9.60 -7.85
N ILE A 259 -5.68 10.56 -7.43
CA ILE A 259 -6.52 10.44 -6.23
C ILE A 259 -7.85 11.11 -6.52
N HIS A 260 -8.92 10.33 -6.48
CA HIS A 260 -10.26 10.80 -6.85
C HIS A 260 -11.07 11.29 -5.64
N ASP A 261 -11.03 10.60 -4.49
CA ASP A 261 -11.99 10.83 -3.41
C ASP A 261 -11.39 11.30 -2.08
N ASP A 262 -10.17 10.88 -1.72
CA ASP A 262 -9.53 11.24 -0.45
C ASP A 262 -8.11 11.75 -0.66
N PHE A 263 -7.98 13.06 -0.83
CA PHE A 263 -6.67 13.70 -0.98
C PHE A 263 -5.73 13.51 0.22
N TYR A 264 -6.25 13.15 1.39
CA TYR A 264 -5.43 12.84 2.57
C TYR A 264 -4.78 11.46 2.48
N ALA A 265 -5.32 10.54 1.66
CA ALA A 265 -4.76 9.21 1.46
C ALA A 265 -3.44 9.22 0.68
N ILE A 266 -3.12 10.32 -0.05
CA ILE A 266 -1.90 10.40 -0.89
C ILE A 266 -0.61 10.16 -0.09
N GLY A 267 -0.53 10.66 1.13
CA GLY A 267 0.61 10.44 2.01
C GLY A 267 0.82 8.96 2.33
N GLY A 268 -0.28 8.22 2.54
CA GLY A 268 -0.27 6.76 2.71
C GLY A 268 0.23 6.05 1.46
N LYS A 269 -0.33 6.33 0.29
CA LYS A 269 0.09 5.75 -0.99
C LYS A 269 1.58 5.99 -1.29
N ILE A 270 2.09 7.21 -1.04
CA ILE A 270 3.52 7.52 -1.19
C ILE A 270 4.37 6.74 -0.18
N LYS A 271 3.89 6.56 1.05
CA LYS A 271 4.56 5.74 2.08
C LYS A 271 4.63 4.27 1.65
N ASP A 272 3.57 3.73 1.09
CA ASP A 272 3.51 2.33 0.65
C ASP A 272 4.45 2.10 -0.55
N ILE A 273 4.47 3.02 -1.53
CA ILE A 273 5.46 3.03 -2.61
C ILE A 273 6.89 3.05 -2.03
N TRP A 274 7.17 3.95 -1.09
CA TRP A 274 8.48 4.03 -0.45
C TRP A 274 8.89 2.73 0.24
N ALA A 275 7.97 2.09 0.96
CA ALA A 275 8.22 0.83 1.66
C ALA A 275 8.54 -0.32 0.69
N ALA A 276 7.91 -0.31 -0.50
CA ALA A 276 8.12 -1.32 -1.55
C ALA A 276 9.48 -1.19 -2.27
N LEU A 277 10.17 -0.05 -2.22
CA LEU A 277 11.39 0.22 -3.02
C LEU A 277 12.57 -0.69 -2.68
N LYS A 278 12.80 -1.02 -1.42
CA LYS A 278 13.93 -1.88 -0.97
C LYS A 278 15.26 -1.54 -1.66
N GLY A 279 15.60 -0.23 -1.75
CA GLY A 279 16.80 0.26 -2.42
C GLY A 279 16.60 0.79 -3.85
N ALA A 280 15.51 0.47 -4.52
CA ALA A 280 15.12 1.10 -5.79
C ALA A 280 14.82 2.59 -5.62
N ILE A 281 14.70 3.33 -6.71
CA ILE A 281 14.29 4.73 -6.73
C ILE A 281 12.89 4.84 -7.33
N ALA A 282 12.06 5.74 -6.78
CA ALA A 282 10.81 6.13 -7.41
C ALA A 282 10.81 7.63 -7.76
N ILE A 283 10.35 7.94 -8.97
CA ILE A 283 9.97 9.30 -9.40
C ILE A 283 8.46 9.28 -9.59
N VAL A 284 7.74 10.03 -8.78
CA VAL A 284 6.28 10.03 -8.76
C VAL A 284 5.77 11.39 -9.16
N CYS A 285 5.01 11.42 -10.25
CA CYS A 285 4.31 12.61 -10.68
C CYS A 285 2.96 12.72 -9.97
N ILE A 286 2.62 13.90 -9.49
CA ILE A 286 1.32 14.20 -8.89
C ILE A 286 0.76 15.51 -9.43
N GLN A 287 -0.55 15.67 -9.36
CA GLN A 287 -1.21 16.89 -9.76
C GLN A 287 -1.16 17.94 -8.64
N LYS A 288 -1.04 19.20 -9.00
CA LYS A 288 -1.13 20.34 -8.09
C LYS A 288 -2.02 21.46 -8.67
N ASN A 289 -2.51 22.32 -7.80
CA ASN A 289 -3.18 23.54 -8.22
C ASN A 289 -2.16 24.58 -8.72
N PRO A 290 -2.51 25.39 -9.72
CA PRO A 290 -1.66 26.49 -10.17
C PRO A 290 -1.29 27.45 -9.02
N GLY A 291 -0.03 27.87 -8.96
CA GLY A 291 0.45 28.79 -7.92
C GLY A 291 0.67 28.19 -6.53
N VAL A 292 0.33 26.91 -6.32
CA VAL A 292 0.60 26.19 -5.06
C VAL A 292 1.81 25.29 -5.27
N ASP A 293 2.76 25.29 -4.35
CA ASP A 293 3.99 24.49 -4.48
C ASP A 293 3.79 23.00 -4.19
N THR A 294 2.75 22.64 -3.41
CA THR A 294 2.46 21.25 -3.04
C THR A 294 1.38 20.64 -3.93
N GLY A 295 1.46 19.36 -4.15
CA GLY A 295 0.40 18.59 -4.83
C GLY A 295 -0.90 18.53 -4.05
N LEU A 296 -1.94 18.01 -4.69
CA LEU A 296 -3.21 17.70 -4.03
C LEU A 296 -2.93 16.79 -2.82
N GLY A 297 -3.47 17.15 -1.66
CA GLY A 297 -3.09 16.53 -0.37
C GLY A 297 -2.09 17.35 0.47
N GLY A 298 -1.57 18.45 -0.08
CA GLY A 298 -0.80 19.45 0.66
C GLY A 298 0.45 18.89 1.33
N TYR A 299 0.66 19.21 2.60
CA TYR A 299 1.85 18.83 3.38
C TYR A 299 2.08 17.32 3.48
N ARG A 300 1.04 16.49 3.37
CA ARG A 300 1.19 15.02 3.43
C ARG A 300 2.01 14.48 2.26
N THR A 301 2.02 15.16 1.13
CA THR A 301 2.87 14.80 -0.02
C THR A 301 4.35 15.04 0.22
N LEU A 302 4.71 15.83 1.25
CA LEU A 302 6.10 16.17 1.61
C LEU A 302 6.72 15.21 2.64
N GLU A 303 5.96 14.32 3.26
CA GLU A 303 6.45 13.53 4.41
C GLU A 303 7.60 12.58 4.03
N LYS A 304 7.43 11.75 3.01
CA LYS A 304 8.40 10.72 2.61
C LYS A 304 9.44 11.17 1.59
N PRO A 305 9.12 11.98 0.56
CA PRO A 305 10.11 12.33 -0.46
C PRO A 305 11.37 12.96 0.11
N ARG A 306 12.51 12.62 -0.49
CA ARG A 306 13.80 13.28 -0.22
C ARG A 306 14.04 14.48 -1.13
N LEU A 307 13.46 14.43 -2.34
CA LEU A 307 13.40 15.55 -3.28
C LEU A 307 11.96 15.79 -3.70
N TYR A 308 11.53 17.03 -3.65
CA TYR A 308 10.21 17.47 -4.09
C TYR A 308 10.32 18.68 -4.98
N LEU A 309 9.80 18.54 -6.18
CA LEU A 309 9.85 19.56 -7.24
C LEU A 309 8.43 20.03 -7.53
N ALA A 310 8.26 21.35 -7.67
CA ALA A 310 7.03 21.95 -8.18
C ALA A 310 7.25 22.43 -9.60
N LEU A 311 6.43 21.96 -10.54
CA LEU A 311 6.48 22.30 -11.95
C LEU A 311 5.30 23.19 -12.29
N ASP A 312 5.59 24.43 -12.69
CA ASP A 312 4.65 25.42 -13.22
C ASP A 312 4.99 25.75 -14.68
N PRO A 313 4.12 26.42 -15.42
CA PRO A 313 4.43 26.86 -16.77
C PRO A 313 5.75 27.65 -16.81
N GLY A 314 6.77 27.10 -17.47
CA GLY A 314 8.07 27.71 -17.64
C GLY A 314 8.95 27.79 -16.40
N ARG A 315 8.62 27.15 -15.29
CA ARG A 315 9.37 27.23 -14.04
C ARG A 315 9.38 25.91 -13.27
N LEU A 316 10.55 25.49 -12.80
CA LEU A 316 10.74 24.39 -11.86
C LEU A 316 11.27 24.96 -10.54
N LYS A 317 10.69 24.54 -9.41
CA LYS A 317 11.07 24.95 -8.06
C LYS A 317 11.45 23.75 -7.21
N ILE A 318 12.51 23.89 -6.43
CA ILE A 318 12.85 22.93 -5.38
C ILE A 318 12.04 23.29 -4.13
N VAL A 319 11.01 22.51 -3.83
CA VAL A 319 10.18 22.73 -2.65
C VAL A 319 10.83 22.11 -1.42
N LYS A 320 11.41 20.91 -1.58
CA LYS A 320 12.11 20.19 -0.53
C LYS A 320 13.27 19.38 -1.11
N ALA A 321 14.45 19.57 -0.55
CA ALA A 321 15.59 18.69 -0.69
C ALA A 321 16.13 18.38 0.71
N LYS A 322 16.24 17.10 1.04
CA LYS A 322 16.79 16.65 2.34
C LYS A 322 18.29 16.42 2.26
N ASN A 323 18.76 15.82 1.17
CA ASN A 323 20.17 15.58 0.91
C ASN A 323 20.64 16.60 -0.14
N TRP A 324 21.40 17.55 0.27
CA TRP A 324 21.89 18.64 -0.59
C TRP A 324 23.40 18.68 -0.60
N LYS A 325 23.95 19.04 -1.74
CA LYS A 325 25.37 19.25 -1.94
C LYS A 325 25.74 20.68 -1.62
N GLY A 326 26.94 20.85 -1.10
CA GLY A 326 27.50 22.18 -0.83
C GLY A 326 26.89 22.85 0.41
N GLU A 327 27.22 24.12 0.59
CA GLU A 327 26.90 24.89 1.78
C GLU A 327 25.52 25.57 1.71
N GLU A 328 25.03 25.82 0.51
CA GLU A 328 23.76 26.51 0.33
C GLU A 328 22.56 25.52 0.34
N ASN A 329 21.58 25.84 1.17
CA ASN A 329 20.30 25.13 1.14
C ASN A 329 19.56 25.37 -0.19
N PRO A 330 19.32 24.36 -1.03
CA PRO A 330 18.67 24.53 -2.33
C PRO A 330 17.15 24.74 -2.24
N ASN A 331 16.54 24.54 -1.08
CA ASN A 331 15.10 24.68 -0.92
C ASN A 331 14.64 26.10 -1.26
N GLY A 332 13.60 26.22 -2.08
CA GLY A 332 13.07 27.49 -2.57
C GLY A 332 13.77 28.04 -3.80
N GLN A 333 14.88 27.44 -4.26
CA GLN A 333 15.48 27.81 -5.54
C GLN A 333 14.60 27.41 -6.72
N MET A 334 14.66 28.19 -7.78
CA MET A 334 13.88 28.04 -9.01
C MET A 334 14.77 28.11 -10.21
N VAL A 335 14.34 27.50 -11.30
CA VAL A 335 14.93 27.65 -12.63
C VAL A 335 13.81 27.87 -13.64
N ASN A 336 14.00 28.81 -14.54
CA ASN A 336 13.09 29.00 -15.65
C ASN A 336 13.47 28.09 -16.82
N PHE A 337 12.48 27.64 -17.57
CA PHE A 337 12.68 26.81 -18.75
C PHE A 337 11.70 27.14 -19.86
N LYS A 338 12.00 26.67 -21.06
CA LYS A 338 11.06 26.57 -22.17
C LYS A 338 10.91 25.10 -22.57
N LEU A 339 9.70 24.73 -22.94
CA LEU A 339 9.39 23.40 -23.50
C LEU A 339 9.17 23.56 -25.01
N TYR A 340 10.02 22.93 -25.80
CA TYR A 340 9.94 22.91 -27.25
C TYR A 340 9.42 21.55 -27.73
N HIS A 341 8.65 21.57 -28.80
CA HIS A 341 8.12 20.35 -29.46
C HIS A 341 7.44 19.37 -28.53
N GLY A 342 7.00 19.82 -27.35
CA GLY A 342 6.34 18.97 -26.35
C GLY A 342 7.25 17.95 -25.65
N CYS A 343 8.56 17.96 -25.89
CA CYS A 343 9.49 16.96 -25.32
C CYS A 343 10.83 17.55 -24.84
N GLN A 344 11.31 18.65 -25.41
CA GLN A 344 12.63 19.19 -25.13
C GLN A 344 12.56 20.33 -24.12
N PHE A 345 13.21 20.19 -22.97
CA PHE A 345 13.35 21.22 -21.96
C PHE A 345 14.67 22.00 -22.18
N SER A 346 14.58 23.30 -22.33
CA SER A 346 15.74 24.19 -22.35
C SER A 346 15.69 25.12 -21.15
N GLY A 347 16.69 25.03 -20.27
CA GLY A 347 16.83 25.95 -19.13
C GLY A 347 17.12 27.37 -19.63
N ASN A 348 16.52 28.38 -18.99
CA ASN A 348 16.73 29.79 -19.27
C ASN A 348 17.30 30.49 -18.03
N GLY A 349 18.59 30.69 -18.00
CA GLY A 349 19.32 31.23 -16.85
C GLY A 349 19.69 30.14 -15.81
N GLY A 350 20.32 30.60 -14.72
CA GLY A 350 20.72 29.77 -13.61
C GLY A 350 19.60 29.57 -12.58
N TRP A 351 19.88 28.78 -11.57
CA TRP A 351 19.02 28.65 -10.37
C TRP A 351 19.05 29.95 -9.58
N TYR A 352 17.89 30.45 -9.17
CA TYR A 352 17.71 31.71 -8.44
C TYR A 352 16.66 31.54 -7.32
N ARG A 353 16.62 32.48 -6.40
CA ARG A 353 15.54 32.64 -5.42
C ARG A 353 14.79 33.94 -5.67
N ASP A 354 13.47 33.94 -5.47
CA ASP A 354 12.74 35.19 -5.36
C ASP A 354 13.25 35.93 -4.11
N VAL A 355 13.94 36.98 -4.32
CA VAL A 355 14.20 37.96 -3.27
C VAL A 355 12.85 38.61 -2.97
N LYS A 356 12.12 38.13 -1.94
CA LYS A 356 11.00 38.89 -1.42
C LYS A 356 11.58 40.27 -1.09
N LYS A 357 11.18 41.31 -1.85
CA LYS A 357 11.34 42.67 -1.36
C LYS A 357 10.73 42.73 -0.01
N VAL A 358 11.51 42.77 1.05
CA VAL A 358 11.07 43.20 2.36
C VAL A 358 10.41 44.53 2.09
N LYS A 359 9.09 44.63 2.19
CA LYS A 359 8.42 45.91 2.18
C LYS A 359 9.02 46.63 3.39
N GLY A 360 9.91 47.57 3.09
CA GLY A 360 10.47 48.46 4.09
C GLY A 360 9.34 49.18 4.79
N GLU A 361 9.64 49.44 5.98
CA GLU A 361 8.93 50.22 6.98
C GLU A 361 8.15 51.42 6.43
#